data_e1c99152ca60405c5ca0bb996d16fef3
#
_entry.id   e1c99152ca60405c5ca0bb996d16fef3
#
_cell.length_a   1.000
_cell.length_b   1.000
_cell.length_c   1.000
_cell.angle_alpha   90.00
_cell.angle_beta   90.00
_cell.angle_gamma   90.00
#
_symmetry.space_group_name_H-M   'P 1'
#
loop_
_entity.id
_entity.type
_entity.pdbx_description
1 polymer ?
#
loop_
_entity_poly.entity_id
_entity_poly.type
_entity_poly.pdbx_seq_one_letter_code
_entity_poly.pdbx_strand_id
1 'polypeptide(L)'
;MKKALFAGILASFFFAFTFILNRSMHLGGGSWVWSACLRYYFTLPILWAVLLFQGKGGLGRIFREIRRQPLTWLWWSTVGFGLFYAPLSLGSQYGEAWLTAATWQVTIVAGVLLTPLFGHRIPMRQLGWSMVILVGIFVLQASTAAELRFEELAQALLPILLAAVCYPLGNRKLMQYCPPEISTLERVFGMTLCSMPFWLVLGAWGVGAVGLPSAGQVIQSVGVALFSGVAATLLFFWATDQVR
;
A
#
# COMPACT_ATOMS: atom_id res chain seq x y z
N MET A 1 -21.52 7.58 -8.22
CA MET A 1 -21.30 7.68 -6.77
C MET A 1 -21.57 6.39 -5.99
N LYS A 2 -22.78 5.80 -5.99
CA LYS A 2 -23.08 4.58 -5.18
C LYS A 2 -22.14 3.40 -5.48
N LYS A 3 -21.83 3.11 -6.74
CA LYS A 3 -20.90 2.03 -7.13
C LYS A 3 -19.46 2.27 -6.65
N ALA A 4 -18.99 3.51 -6.74
CA ALA A 4 -17.65 3.87 -6.25
C ALA A 4 -17.55 3.75 -4.72
N LEU A 5 -18.58 4.17 -3.98
CA LEU A 5 -18.65 4.01 -2.53
C LEU A 5 -18.64 2.52 -2.14
N PHE A 6 -19.48 1.70 -2.79
CA PHE A 6 -19.49 0.26 -2.54
C PHE A 6 -18.13 -0.40 -2.82
N ALA A 7 -17.50 -0.05 -3.95
CA ALA A 7 -16.16 -0.56 -4.27
C ALA A 7 -15.10 -0.10 -3.24
N GLY A 8 -15.20 1.13 -2.73
CA GLY A 8 -14.34 1.63 -1.67
C GLY A 8 -14.49 0.86 -0.36
N ILE A 9 -15.74 0.56 0.05
CA ILE A 9 -16.02 -0.26 1.24
C ILE A 9 -15.46 -1.67 1.06
N LEU A 10 -15.69 -2.28 -0.10
CA LEU A 10 -15.18 -3.62 -0.40
C LEU A 10 -13.63 -3.64 -0.47
N ALA A 11 -13.02 -2.59 -1.02
CA ALA A 11 -11.57 -2.41 -1.01
C ALA A 11 -11.03 -2.35 0.42
N SER A 12 -11.68 -1.60 1.31
CA SER A 12 -11.29 -1.49 2.72
C SER A 12 -11.38 -2.85 3.44
N PHE A 13 -12.42 -3.63 3.17
CA PHE A 13 -12.57 -4.98 3.69
C PHE A 13 -11.41 -5.89 3.25
N PHE A 14 -11.11 -5.94 1.96
CA PHE A 14 -9.98 -6.74 1.46
C PHE A 14 -8.63 -6.20 1.95
N PHE A 15 -8.48 -4.89 2.11
CA PHE A 15 -7.25 -4.31 2.60
C PHE A 15 -6.98 -4.67 4.07
N ALA A 16 -8.02 -4.88 4.88
CA ALA A 16 -7.90 -5.30 6.27
C ALA A 16 -7.12 -6.61 6.45
N PHE A 17 -7.17 -7.52 5.47
CA PHE A 17 -6.35 -8.74 5.45
C PHE A 17 -4.85 -8.45 5.54
N THR A 18 -4.39 -7.30 5.06
CA THR A 18 -2.99 -6.87 5.21
C THR A 18 -2.56 -6.85 6.67
N PHE A 19 -3.35 -6.23 7.52
CA PHE A 19 -3.00 -6.03 8.94
C PHE A 19 -3.06 -7.35 9.70
N ILE A 20 -4.13 -8.12 9.47
CA ILE A 20 -4.35 -9.42 10.15
C ILE A 20 -3.26 -10.41 9.76
N LEU A 21 -3.03 -10.59 8.45
CA LEU A 21 -2.07 -11.58 7.96
C LEU A 21 -0.62 -11.18 8.25
N ASN A 22 -0.25 -9.90 8.16
CA ASN A 22 1.09 -9.45 8.54
C ASN A 22 1.36 -9.73 10.03
N ARG A 23 0.39 -9.46 10.89
CA ARG A 23 0.53 -9.78 12.33
C ARG A 23 0.59 -11.29 12.55
N SER A 24 -0.26 -12.06 11.89
CA SER A 24 -0.25 -13.53 11.97
C SER A 24 1.09 -14.13 11.50
N MET A 25 1.64 -13.63 10.40
CA MET A 25 2.96 -14.07 9.90
C MET A 25 4.06 -13.76 10.92
N HIS A 26 4.03 -12.58 11.54
CA HIS A 26 4.99 -12.21 12.56
C HIS A 26 4.90 -13.10 13.80
N LEU A 27 3.68 -13.34 14.32
CA LEU A 27 3.45 -14.22 15.47
C LEU A 27 3.86 -15.68 15.18
N GLY A 28 3.79 -16.11 13.92
CA GLY A 28 4.31 -17.39 13.45
C GLY A 28 5.84 -17.43 13.24
N GLY A 29 6.59 -16.42 13.72
CA GLY A 29 8.05 -16.33 13.57
C GLY A 29 8.53 -15.82 12.21
N GLY A 30 7.62 -15.32 11.36
CA GLY A 30 7.95 -14.74 10.06
C GLY A 30 8.55 -13.34 10.17
N SER A 31 9.41 -12.98 9.20
CA SER A 31 10.04 -11.67 9.11
C SER A 31 9.16 -10.68 8.34
N TRP A 32 9.13 -9.41 8.77
CA TRP A 32 8.48 -8.32 8.04
C TRP A 32 9.02 -8.14 6.61
N VAL A 33 10.31 -8.42 6.39
CA VAL A 33 10.96 -8.36 5.08
C VAL A 33 10.25 -9.27 4.09
N TRP A 34 10.06 -10.52 4.48
CA TRP A 34 9.39 -11.50 3.61
C TRP A 34 7.89 -11.23 3.49
N SER A 35 7.22 -10.76 4.56
CA SER A 35 5.82 -10.33 4.45
C SER A 35 5.64 -9.20 3.42
N ALA A 36 6.62 -8.28 3.33
CA ALA A 36 6.61 -7.21 2.35
C ALA A 36 6.97 -7.71 0.94
N CYS A 37 8.10 -8.40 0.78
CA CYS A 37 8.61 -8.83 -0.54
C CYS A 37 7.67 -9.83 -1.22
N LEU A 38 7.23 -10.88 -0.51
CA LEU A 38 6.40 -11.94 -1.07
C LEU A 38 5.05 -11.42 -1.55
N ARG A 39 4.46 -10.42 -0.88
CA ARG A 39 3.26 -9.77 -1.40
C ARG A 39 3.45 -9.32 -2.85
N TYR A 40 4.53 -8.61 -3.16
CA TYR A 40 4.77 -8.07 -4.50
C TYR A 40 5.27 -9.13 -5.48
N TYR A 41 6.05 -10.11 -5.01
CA TYR A 41 6.47 -11.24 -5.83
C TYR A 41 5.28 -12.06 -6.33
N PHE A 42 4.24 -12.23 -5.51
CA PHE A 42 3.01 -12.90 -5.92
C PHE A 42 2.03 -11.98 -6.65
N THR A 43 1.93 -10.71 -6.25
CA THR A 43 1.03 -9.76 -6.93
C THR A 43 1.40 -9.56 -8.40
N LEU A 44 2.69 -9.48 -8.73
CA LEU A 44 3.14 -9.23 -10.09
C LEU A 44 2.70 -10.31 -11.09
N PRO A 45 2.95 -11.62 -10.88
CA PRO A 45 2.50 -12.66 -11.81
C PRO A 45 0.98 -12.78 -11.88
N ILE A 46 0.25 -12.51 -10.79
CA ILE A 46 -1.22 -12.50 -10.81
C ILE A 46 -1.74 -11.38 -11.72
N LEU A 47 -1.24 -10.15 -11.56
CA LEU A 47 -1.63 -9.03 -12.41
C LEU A 47 -1.23 -9.25 -13.88
N TRP A 48 -0.06 -9.85 -14.10
CA TRP A 48 0.38 -10.22 -15.45
C TRP A 48 -0.60 -11.20 -16.09
N ALA A 49 -0.96 -12.27 -15.39
CA ALA A 49 -1.95 -13.24 -15.87
C ALA A 49 -3.29 -12.58 -16.19
N VAL A 50 -3.81 -11.72 -15.29
CA VAL A 50 -5.06 -10.98 -15.51
C VAL A 50 -4.99 -10.12 -16.78
N LEU A 51 -3.87 -9.40 -17.01
CA LEU A 51 -3.68 -8.59 -18.23
C LEU A 51 -3.61 -9.43 -19.51
N LEU A 52 -2.96 -10.61 -19.44
CA LEU A 52 -2.93 -11.56 -20.56
C LEU A 52 -4.33 -12.05 -20.93
N PHE A 53 -5.13 -12.45 -19.93
CA PHE A 53 -6.50 -12.92 -20.15
C PHE A 53 -7.43 -11.84 -20.68
N GLN A 54 -7.20 -10.56 -20.37
CA GLN A 54 -7.97 -9.47 -20.94
C GLN A 54 -7.73 -9.24 -22.44
N GLY A 55 -6.59 -9.67 -22.99
CA GLY A 55 -6.30 -9.70 -24.43
C GLY A 55 -6.27 -8.38 -25.20
N LYS A 56 -6.46 -7.24 -24.51
CA LYS A 56 -6.68 -5.91 -25.13
C LYS A 56 -5.40 -5.15 -25.45
N GLY A 57 -4.25 -5.81 -25.61
CA GLY A 57 -2.97 -5.15 -25.87
C GLY A 57 -2.45 -4.30 -24.69
N GLY A 58 -3.00 -4.48 -23.50
CA GLY A 58 -2.69 -3.71 -22.31
C GLY A 58 -1.22 -3.78 -21.90
N LEU A 59 -0.61 -4.96 -22.00
CA LEU A 59 0.83 -5.12 -21.75
C LEU A 59 1.68 -4.24 -22.69
N GLY A 60 1.35 -4.21 -23.98
CA GLY A 60 2.07 -3.39 -24.94
C GLY A 60 1.96 -1.89 -24.67
N ARG A 61 0.78 -1.43 -24.21
CA ARG A 61 0.56 -0.01 -23.83
C ARG A 61 1.38 0.36 -22.60
N ILE A 62 1.28 -0.42 -21.52
CA ILE A 62 1.98 -0.10 -20.28
C ILE A 62 3.50 -0.18 -20.43
N PHE A 63 4.04 -1.17 -21.16
CA PHE A 63 5.49 -1.23 -21.44
C PHE A 63 5.98 -0.05 -22.27
N ARG A 64 5.19 0.40 -23.25
CA ARG A 64 5.52 1.60 -24.04
C ARG A 64 5.58 2.84 -23.15
N GLU A 65 4.62 3.00 -22.25
CA GLU A 65 4.56 4.14 -21.33
C GLU A 65 5.71 4.12 -20.32
N ILE A 66 6.03 2.97 -19.74
CA ILE A 66 7.18 2.82 -18.84
C ILE A 66 8.48 3.19 -19.57
N ARG A 67 8.67 2.74 -20.83
CA ARG A 67 9.86 3.09 -21.62
C ARG A 67 9.95 4.58 -21.95
N ARG A 68 8.80 5.26 -22.09
CA ARG A 68 8.74 6.71 -22.33
C ARG A 68 9.23 7.52 -21.12
N GLN A 69 8.93 7.08 -19.89
CA GLN A 69 9.25 7.78 -18.66
C GLN A 69 9.77 6.82 -17.57
N PRO A 70 10.90 6.11 -17.81
CA PRO A 70 11.32 5.00 -16.95
C PRO A 70 11.63 5.45 -15.53
N LEU A 71 12.30 6.59 -15.34
CA LEU A 71 12.65 7.12 -14.02
C LEU A 71 11.42 7.60 -13.25
N THR A 72 10.43 8.19 -13.92
CA THR A 72 9.17 8.60 -13.28
C THR A 72 8.42 7.40 -12.74
N TRP A 73 8.31 6.33 -13.54
CA TRP A 73 7.69 5.09 -13.13
C TRP A 73 8.46 4.41 -11.99
N LEU A 74 9.77 4.28 -12.11
CA LEU A 74 10.62 3.67 -11.09
C LEU A 74 10.50 4.41 -9.75
N TRP A 75 10.68 5.74 -9.78
CA TRP A 75 10.71 6.54 -8.57
C TRP A 75 9.35 6.56 -7.85
N TRP A 76 8.28 6.95 -8.56
CA TRP A 76 6.98 7.07 -7.92
C TRP A 76 6.34 5.73 -7.56
N SER A 77 6.66 4.66 -8.29
CA SER A 77 6.26 3.30 -7.90
C SER A 77 7.01 2.84 -6.64
N THR A 78 8.28 3.14 -6.52
CA THR A 78 9.07 2.84 -5.31
C THR A 78 8.53 3.63 -4.12
N VAL A 79 8.22 4.91 -4.28
CA VAL A 79 7.61 5.71 -3.20
C VAL A 79 6.21 5.19 -2.84
N GLY A 80 5.34 5.00 -3.83
CA GLY A 80 3.93 4.64 -3.60
C GLY A 80 3.70 3.20 -3.19
N PHE A 81 4.57 2.27 -3.54
CA PHE A 81 4.45 0.84 -3.23
C PHE A 81 5.58 0.35 -2.33
N GLY A 82 6.84 0.72 -2.61
CA GLY A 82 8.00 0.31 -1.82
C GLY A 82 8.03 0.96 -0.43
N LEU A 83 8.20 2.29 -0.38
CA LEU A 83 8.24 3.07 0.86
C LEU A 83 6.89 3.20 1.57
N PHE A 84 5.83 2.72 0.95
CA PHE A 84 4.55 2.48 1.61
C PHE A 84 4.56 1.15 2.37
N TYR A 85 4.77 0.04 1.66
CA TYR A 85 4.44 -1.27 2.23
C TYR A 85 5.56 -1.87 3.08
N ALA A 86 6.83 -1.58 2.79
CA ALA A 86 7.93 -2.05 3.61
C ALA A 86 7.87 -1.47 5.05
N PRO A 87 7.70 -0.13 5.23
CA PRO A 87 7.52 0.42 6.58
C PRO A 87 6.21 -0.03 7.24
N LEU A 88 5.12 -0.20 6.48
CA LEU A 88 3.86 -0.73 7.03
C LEU A 88 4.05 -2.13 7.61
N SER A 89 4.76 -3.01 6.88
CA SER A 89 5.06 -4.37 7.34
C SER A 89 6.01 -4.35 8.54
N LEU A 90 6.99 -3.46 8.56
CA LEU A 90 7.89 -3.26 9.70
C LEU A 90 7.11 -2.83 10.96
N GLY A 91 6.28 -1.82 10.88
CA GLY A 91 5.47 -1.36 12.00
C GLY A 91 4.50 -2.42 12.53
N SER A 92 3.98 -3.29 11.64
CA SER A 92 3.04 -4.36 12.01
C SER A 92 3.62 -5.43 12.93
N GLN A 93 4.93 -5.52 13.10
CA GLN A 93 5.52 -6.49 14.03
C GLN A 93 5.56 -5.97 15.49
N TYR A 94 5.53 -4.65 15.70
CA TYR A 94 5.61 -4.05 17.03
C TYR A 94 4.25 -3.77 17.67
N GLY A 95 3.16 -3.83 16.90
CA GLY A 95 1.82 -3.52 17.39
C GLY A 95 0.78 -4.57 16.99
N GLU A 96 -0.36 -4.54 17.69
CA GLU A 96 -1.52 -5.35 17.32
C GLU A 96 -2.05 -4.93 15.93
N ALA A 97 -2.71 -5.86 15.22
CA ALA A 97 -3.23 -5.62 13.88
C ALA A 97 -4.18 -4.40 13.82
N TRP A 98 -5.03 -4.24 14.84
CA TRP A 98 -5.95 -3.11 14.93
C TRP A 98 -5.24 -1.78 15.17
N LEU A 99 -4.14 -1.76 15.96
CA LEU A 99 -3.33 -0.57 16.20
C LEU A 99 -2.66 -0.09 14.89
N THR A 100 -2.10 -1.03 14.13
CA THR A 100 -1.54 -0.75 12.80
C THR A 100 -2.60 -0.21 11.85
N ALA A 101 -3.78 -0.83 11.80
CA ALA A 101 -4.89 -0.41 10.95
C ALA A 101 -5.41 0.98 11.32
N ALA A 102 -5.52 1.27 12.60
CA ALA A 102 -5.97 2.56 13.10
C ALA A 102 -4.95 3.68 12.81
N THR A 103 -3.65 3.44 13.08
CA THR A 103 -2.58 4.39 12.77
C THR A 103 -2.49 4.66 11.27
N TRP A 104 -2.70 3.65 10.44
CA TRP A 104 -2.75 3.79 8.98
C TRP A 104 -3.79 4.82 8.51
N GLN A 105 -4.86 5.06 9.24
CA GLN A 105 -5.88 6.06 8.88
C GLN A 105 -5.33 7.49 8.81
N VAL A 106 -4.15 7.76 9.37
CA VAL A 106 -3.42 9.03 9.18
C VAL A 106 -3.21 9.33 7.69
N THR A 107 -3.20 8.30 6.82
CA THR A 107 -3.10 8.47 5.36
C THR A 107 -4.22 9.35 4.79
N ILE A 108 -5.39 9.41 5.43
CA ILE A 108 -6.52 10.25 5.01
C ILE A 108 -6.11 11.73 5.15
N VAL A 109 -5.56 12.10 6.32
CA VAL A 109 -5.09 13.47 6.58
C VAL A 109 -3.87 13.78 5.74
N ALA A 110 -2.90 12.86 5.66
CA ALA A 110 -1.72 13.01 4.80
C ALA A 110 -2.13 13.29 3.34
N GLY A 111 -3.11 12.54 2.82
CA GLY A 111 -3.64 12.76 1.47
C GLY A 111 -4.25 14.16 1.27
N VAL A 112 -4.92 14.72 2.27
CA VAL A 112 -5.46 16.09 2.21
C VAL A 112 -4.35 17.13 2.32
N LEU A 113 -3.41 16.97 3.25
CA LEU A 113 -2.29 17.89 3.45
C LEU A 113 -1.31 17.94 2.27
N LEU A 114 -1.18 16.86 1.53
CA LEU A 114 -0.35 16.80 0.32
C LEU A 114 -0.96 17.52 -0.89
N THR A 115 -2.23 17.95 -0.82
CA THR A 115 -2.94 18.60 -1.95
C THR A 115 -2.21 19.79 -2.57
N PRO A 116 -1.50 20.67 -1.82
CA PRO A 116 -0.73 21.75 -2.42
C PRO A 116 0.42 21.32 -3.34
N LEU A 117 1.02 20.12 -3.08
CA LEU A 117 2.07 19.57 -3.95
C LEU A 117 1.56 19.20 -5.35
N PHE A 118 0.22 19.22 -5.53
CA PHE A 118 -0.46 18.93 -6.79
C PHE A 118 -1.11 20.18 -7.40
N GLY A 119 -0.79 21.38 -6.89
CA GLY A 119 -1.27 22.64 -7.42
C GLY A 119 -2.69 23.02 -6.98
N HIS A 120 -3.25 22.35 -5.99
CA HIS A 120 -4.59 22.61 -5.48
C HIS A 120 -4.55 23.17 -4.05
N ARG A 121 -5.56 23.95 -3.67
CA ARG A 121 -5.71 24.44 -2.29
C ARG A 121 -6.18 23.29 -1.38
N ILE A 122 -5.75 23.34 -0.11
CA ILE A 122 -6.22 22.38 0.89
C ILE A 122 -7.74 22.52 1.05
N PRO A 123 -8.52 21.44 0.85
CA PRO A 123 -9.97 21.48 1.06
C PRO A 123 -10.28 21.44 2.56
N MET A 124 -10.40 22.58 3.19
CA MET A 124 -10.55 22.74 4.66
C MET A 124 -11.70 21.92 5.25
N ARG A 125 -12.82 21.79 4.50
CA ARG A 125 -13.95 20.95 4.94
C ARG A 125 -13.56 19.46 5.05
N GLN A 126 -12.80 18.95 4.08
CA GLN A 126 -12.31 17.56 4.10
C GLN A 126 -11.27 17.38 5.20
N LEU A 127 -10.38 18.37 5.40
CA LEU A 127 -9.42 18.37 6.48
C LEU A 127 -10.12 18.29 7.85
N GLY A 128 -11.16 19.10 8.05
CA GLY A 128 -11.95 19.07 9.28
C GLY A 128 -12.53 17.69 9.59
N TRP A 129 -13.18 17.05 8.62
CA TRP A 129 -13.70 15.68 8.80
C TRP A 129 -12.59 14.65 9.03
N SER A 130 -11.45 14.79 8.37
CA SER A 130 -10.29 13.92 8.55
C SER A 130 -9.73 14.05 9.98
N MET A 131 -9.71 15.27 10.53
CA MET A 131 -9.27 15.50 11.91
C MET A 131 -10.23 14.89 12.94
N VAL A 132 -11.55 14.94 12.70
CA VAL A 132 -12.54 14.27 13.57
C VAL A 132 -12.27 12.75 13.61
N ILE A 133 -11.98 12.14 12.45
CA ILE A 133 -11.62 10.72 12.37
C ILE A 133 -10.34 10.46 13.19
N LEU A 134 -9.30 11.28 13.02
CA LEU A 134 -8.05 11.11 13.78
C LEU A 134 -8.24 11.24 15.28
N VAL A 135 -9.04 12.19 15.73
CA VAL A 135 -9.35 12.34 17.18
C VAL A 135 -10.04 11.07 17.69
N GLY A 136 -11.03 10.54 16.97
CA GLY A 136 -11.67 9.26 17.31
C GLY A 136 -10.68 8.10 17.42
N ILE A 137 -9.75 8.00 16.48
CA ILE A 137 -8.69 6.98 16.48
C ILE A 137 -7.75 7.18 17.68
N PHE A 138 -7.36 8.42 17.97
CA PHE A 138 -6.51 8.74 19.11
C PHE A 138 -7.17 8.33 20.43
N VAL A 139 -8.45 8.62 20.59
CA VAL A 139 -9.22 8.20 21.78
C VAL A 139 -9.26 6.67 21.93
N LEU A 140 -9.46 5.95 20.82
CA LEU A 140 -9.44 4.48 20.84
C LEU A 140 -8.06 3.91 21.20
N GLN A 141 -6.98 4.58 20.80
CA GLN A 141 -5.61 4.10 21.03
C GLN A 141 -5.00 4.58 22.35
N ALA A 142 -5.59 5.58 23.00
CA ALA A 142 -4.98 6.24 24.16
C ALA A 142 -4.71 5.26 25.33
N SER A 143 -5.62 4.31 25.60
CA SER A 143 -5.44 3.31 26.63
C SER A 143 -4.28 2.37 26.33
N THR A 144 -4.21 1.85 25.11
CA THR A 144 -3.13 0.93 24.70
C THR A 144 -1.78 1.65 24.58
N ALA A 145 -1.77 2.90 24.11
CA ALA A 145 -0.56 3.69 24.03
C ALA A 145 0.02 4.00 25.43
N ALA A 146 -0.82 4.11 26.45
CA ALA A 146 -0.40 4.35 27.83
C ALA A 146 0.30 3.14 28.46
N GLU A 147 0.07 1.93 27.94
CA GLU A 147 0.67 0.68 28.44
C GLU A 147 2.01 0.36 27.79
N LEU A 148 2.32 0.98 26.62
CA LEU A 148 3.53 0.74 25.87
C LEU A 148 4.65 1.71 26.31
N ARG A 149 5.89 1.23 26.29
CA ARG A 149 7.06 2.10 26.44
C ARG A 149 7.17 3.00 25.21
N PHE A 150 7.68 4.21 25.41
CA PHE A 150 7.85 5.21 24.35
C PHE A 150 8.63 4.66 23.14
N GLU A 151 9.66 3.87 23.37
CA GLU A 151 10.49 3.27 22.32
C GLU A 151 9.69 2.26 21.47
N GLU A 152 8.89 1.40 22.11
CA GLU A 152 8.03 0.42 21.44
C GLU A 152 6.94 1.12 20.62
N LEU A 153 6.33 2.15 21.19
CA LEU A 153 5.36 2.98 20.49
C LEU A 153 5.96 3.68 19.27
N ALA A 154 7.15 4.24 19.39
CA ALA A 154 7.85 4.89 18.28
C ALA A 154 8.20 3.89 17.17
N GLN A 155 8.67 2.69 17.52
CA GLN A 155 8.97 1.63 16.55
C GLN A 155 7.73 1.12 15.83
N ALA A 156 6.57 1.11 16.49
CA ALA A 156 5.30 0.75 15.85
C ALA A 156 4.78 1.87 14.95
N LEU A 157 4.77 3.12 15.43
CA LEU A 157 4.06 4.22 14.77
C LEU A 157 4.87 4.89 13.64
N LEU A 158 6.18 5.17 13.84
CA LEU A 158 6.96 5.94 12.88
C LEU A 158 7.02 5.31 11.47
N PRO A 159 7.23 3.99 11.33
CA PRO A 159 7.18 3.37 10.01
C PRO A 159 5.79 3.48 9.35
N ILE A 160 4.71 3.35 10.14
CA ILE A 160 3.34 3.45 9.61
C ILE A 160 3.03 4.89 9.17
N LEU A 161 3.50 5.89 9.90
CA LEU A 161 3.35 7.31 9.53
C LEU A 161 4.10 7.62 8.23
N LEU A 162 5.31 7.09 8.06
CA LEU A 162 6.05 7.19 6.79
C LEU A 162 5.25 6.56 5.65
N ALA A 163 4.74 5.35 5.85
CA ALA A 163 3.89 4.68 4.88
C ALA A 163 2.65 5.50 4.52
N ALA A 164 2.00 6.10 5.52
CA ALA A 164 0.79 6.92 5.38
C ALA A 164 1.00 8.17 4.51
N VAL A 165 2.21 8.72 4.47
CA VAL A 165 2.59 9.83 3.58
C VAL A 165 3.01 9.32 2.20
N CYS A 166 3.84 8.29 2.14
CA CYS A 166 4.40 7.78 0.89
C CYS A 166 3.31 7.22 -0.05
N TYR A 167 2.30 6.56 0.50
CA TYR A 167 1.22 5.96 -0.30
C TYR A 167 0.46 7.00 -1.14
N PRO A 168 -0.18 8.03 -0.58
CA PRO A 168 -0.89 9.03 -1.38
C PRO A 168 0.05 9.88 -2.24
N LEU A 169 1.27 10.15 -1.78
CA LEU A 169 2.25 10.91 -2.53
C LEU A 169 2.66 10.19 -3.82
N GLY A 170 3.17 8.96 -3.72
CA GLY A 170 3.65 8.19 -4.88
C GLY A 170 2.54 7.91 -5.88
N ASN A 171 1.36 7.46 -5.38
CA ASN A 171 0.22 7.16 -6.24
C ASN A 171 -0.29 8.39 -6.99
N ARG A 172 -0.50 9.53 -6.31
CA ARG A 172 -0.98 10.76 -6.95
C ARG A 172 0.04 11.35 -7.91
N LYS A 173 1.32 11.34 -7.54
CA LYS A 173 2.38 11.83 -8.44
C LYS A 173 2.44 11.01 -9.72
N LEU A 174 2.45 9.69 -9.63
CA LEU A 174 2.43 8.87 -10.84
C LEU A 174 1.18 9.14 -11.70
N MET A 175 0.02 9.30 -11.08
CA MET A 175 -1.21 9.61 -11.81
C MET A 175 -1.17 10.94 -12.58
N GLN A 176 -0.36 11.93 -12.18
CA GLN A 176 -0.18 13.18 -12.95
C GLN A 176 0.55 12.95 -14.28
N TYR A 177 1.40 11.92 -14.36
CA TYR A 177 2.19 11.58 -15.55
C TYR A 177 1.56 10.45 -16.37
N CYS A 178 0.60 9.72 -15.80
CA CYS A 178 -0.03 8.58 -16.44
C CYS A 178 -1.10 9.04 -17.45
N PRO A 179 -0.98 8.68 -18.75
CA PRO A 179 -1.99 9.01 -19.73
C PRO A 179 -3.36 8.39 -19.42
N PRO A 180 -4.48 9.05 -19.81
CA PRO A 180 -5.83 8.57 -19.53
C PRO A 180 -6.17 7.24 -20.23
N GLU A 181 -5.43 6.87 -21.28
CA GLU A 181 -5.59 5.61 -22.00
C GLU A 181 -5.10 4.39 -21.21
N ILE A 182 -4.26 4.60 -20.19
CA ILE A 182 -3.76 3.55 -19.31
C ILE A 182 -4.85 3.22 -18.28
N SER A 183 -5.37 2.01 -18.36
CA SER A 183 -6.39 1.53 -17.43
C SER A 183 -5.85 1.40 -16.00
N THR A 184 -6.77 1.35 -15.03
CA THR A 184 -6.43 1.10 -13.61
C THR A 184 -5.58 -0.16 -13.44
N LEU A 185 -5.95 -1.26 -14.11
CA LEU A 185 -5.19 -2.52 -14.03
C LEU A 185 -3.78 -2.38 -14.60
N GLU A 186 -3.63 -1.75 -15.77
CA GLU A 186 -2.32 -1.49 -16.38
C GLU A 186 -1.44 -0.61 -15.48
N ARG A 187 -2.03 0.41 -14.87
CA ARG A 187 -1.32 1.30 -13.92
C ARG A 187 -0.83 0.54 -12.69
N VAL A 188 -1.69 -0.26 -12.05
CA VAL A 188 -1.32 -1.07 -10.87
C VAL A 188 -0.25 -2.09 -11.23
N PHE A 189 -0.36 -2.76 -12.39
CA PHE A 189 0.67 -3.66 -12.90
C PHE A 189 2.00 -2.93 -13.12
N GLY A 190 1.97 -1.78 -13.81
CA GLY A 190 3.17 -0.96 -14.07
C GLY A 190 3.86 -0.50 -12.78
N MET A 191 3.08 -0.06 -11.78
CA MET A 191 3.61 0.31 -10.47
C MET A 191 4.22 -0.88 -9.74
N THR A 192 3.56 -2.03 -9.77
CA THR A 192 4.09 -3.26 -9.17
C THR A 192 5.39 -3.66 -9.84
N LEU A 193 5.43 -3.69 -11.17
CA LEU A 193 6.63 -4.02 -11.95
C LEU A 193 7.78 -3.04 -11.68
N CYS A 194 7.53 -1.73 -11.74
CA CYS A 194 8.57 -0.71 -11.55
C CYS A 194 9.04 -0.60 -10.09
N SER A 195 8.29 -1.10 -9.11
CA SER A 195 8.77 -1.23 -7.73
C SER A 195 9.61 -2.50 -7.48
N MET A 196 9.67 -3.46 -8.43
CA MET A 196 10.41 -4.71 -8.26
C MET A 196 11.89 -4.56 -7.92
N PRO A 197 12.66 -3.60 -8.49
CA PRO A 197 14.05 -3.42 -8.10
C PRO A 197 14.22 -3.18 -6.60
N PHE A 198 13.34 -2.37 -5.99
CA PHE A 198 13.33 -2.16 -4.53
C PHE A 198 13.08 -3.46 -3.76
N TRP A 199 12.11 -4.26 -4.19
CA TRP A 199 11.76 -5.52 -3.54
C TRP A 199 12.84 -6.59 -3.71
N LEU A 200 13.53 -6.63 -4.86
CA LEU A 200 14.64 -7.54 -5.08
C LEU A 200 15.84 -7.21 -4.19
N VAL A 201 16.17 -5.92 -4.03
CA VAL A 201 17.23 -5.46 -3.13
C VAL A 201 16.87 -5.79 -1.68
N LEU A 202 15.64 -5.49 -1.25
CA LEU A 202 15.19 -5.79 0.11
C LEU A 202 15.15 -7.31 0.38
N GLY A 203 14.70 -8.11 -0.59
CA GLY A 203 14.69 -9.57 -0.47
C GLY A 203 16.08 -10.18 -0.44
N ALA A 204 17.01 -9.68 -1.26
CA ALA A 204 18.41 -10.12 -1.23
C ALA A 204 19.07 -9.83 0.12
N TRP A 205 18.84 -8.64 0.67
CA TRP A 205 19.25 -8.31 2.03
C TRP A 205 18.58 -9.26 3.05
N GLY A 206 17.30 -9.56 2.90
CA GLY A 206 16.52 -10.44 3.75
C GLY A 206 17.10 -11.85 3.84
N VAL A 207 17.56 -12.41 2.71
CA VAL A 207 18.22 -13.75 2.71
C VAL A 207 19.43 -13.78 3.66
N GLY A 208 20.25 -12.74 3.64
CA GLY A 208 21.42 -12.65 4.51
C GLY A 208 21.10 -12.30 5.97
N ALA A 209 20.09 -11.46 6.20
CA ALA A 209 19.80 -10.92 7.53
C ALA A 209 18.85 -11.81 8.37
N VAL A 210 17.85 -12.44 7.73
CA VAL A 210 16.78 -13.19 8.42
C VAL A 210 16.57 -14.61 7.86
N GLY A 211 17.34 -15.04 6.86
CA GLY A 211 17.18 -16.32 6.21
C GLY A 211 16.00 -16.40 5.26
N LEU A 212 15.63 -17.61 4.84
CA LEU A 212 14.50 -17.85 3.93
C LEU A 212 13.16 -17.82 4.67
N PRO A 213 12.06 -17.47 3.99
CA PRO A 213 10.74 -17.47 4.59
C PRO A 213 10.26 -18.89 4.89
N SER A 214 9.46 -19.05 5.94
CA SER A 214 8.78 -20.30 6.24
C SER A 214 7.67 -20.61 5.23
N ALA A 215 7.32 -21.89 5.07
CA ALA A 215 6.20 -22.28 4.20
C ALA A 215 4.88 -21.62 4.62
N GLY A 216 4.62 -21.48 5.93
CA GLY A 216 3.44 -20.79 6.45
C GLY A 216 3.41 -19.32 6.06
N GLN A 217 4.55 -18.63 6.11
CA GLN A 217 4.67 -17.24 5.69
C GLN A 217 4.43 -17.08 4.18
N VAL A 218 4.96 -18.00 3.36
CA VAL A 218 4.73 -18.01 1.91
C VAL A 218 3.25 -18.15 1.60
N ILE A 219 2.56 -19.12 2.21
CA ILE A 219 1.12 -19.35 1.99
C ILE A 219 0.28 -18.12 2.39
N GLN A 220 0.52 -17.54 3.57
CA GLN A 220 -0.19 -16.35 4.02
C GLN A 220 0.08 -15.13 3.11
N SER A 221 1.31 -15.01 2.58
CA SER A 221 1.66 -13.94 1.64
C SER A 221 0.92 -14.05 0.30
N VAL A 222 0.60 -15.25 -0.17
CA VAL A 222 -0.31 -15.43 -1.32
C VAL A 222 -1.69 -14.84 -1.02
N GLY A 223 -2.23 -15.08 0.17
CA GLY A 223 -3.49 -14.47 0.62
C GLY A 223 -3.41 -12.94 0.63
N VAL A 224 -2.32 -12.36 1.16
CA VAL A 224 -2.10 -10.90 1.14
C VAL A 224 -2.04 -10.38 -0.31
N ALA A 225 -1.34 -11.08 -1.20
CA ALA A 225 -1.22 -10.68 -2.61
C ALA A 225 -2.59 -10.69 -3.32
N LEU A 226 -3.40 -11.73 -3.12
CA LEU A 226 -4.71 -11.86 -3.74
C LEU A 226 -5.71 -10.81 -3.21
N PHE A 227 -5.90 -10.75 -1.89
CA PHE A 227 -6.92 -9.90 -1.29
C PHE A 227 -6.49 -8.43 -1.29
N SER A 228 -5.33 -8.12 -0.73
CA SER A 228 -4.90 -6.73 -0.56
C SER A 228 -4.08 -6.22 -1.76
N GLY A 229 -3.22 -7.07 -2.33
CA GLY A 229 -2.37 -6.70 -3.46
C GLY A 229 -3.15 -6.49 -4.75
N VAL A 230 -4.08 -7.38 -5.06
CA VAL A 230 -4.86 -7.33 -6.30
C VAL A 230 -6.26 -6.78 -6.05
N ALA A 231 -7.11 -7.50 -5.30
CA ALA A 231 -8.52 -7.14 -5.18
C ALA A 231 -8.73 -5.74 -4.55
N ALA A 232 -8.17 -5.48 -3.37
CA ALA A 232 -8.32 -4.19 -2.70
C ALA A 232 -7.73 -3.04 -3.52
N THR A 233 -6.52 -3.22 -4.07
CA THR A 233 -5.82 -2.17 -4.80
C THR A 233 -6.57 -1.80 -6.09
N LEU A 234 -7.03 -2.79 -6.86
CA LEU A 234 -7.80 -2.54 -8.08
C LEU A 234 -9.15 -1.87 -7.79
N LEU A 235 -9.87 -2.34 -6.78
CA LEU A 235 -11.15 -1.75 -6.36
C LEU A 235 -10.97 -0.30 -5.89
N PHE A 236 -9.96 -0.05 -5.08
CA PHE A 236 -9.68 1.29 -4.56
C PHE A 236 -9.29 2.27 -5.67
N PHE A 237 -8.39 1.88 -6.56
CA PHE A 237 -7.97 2.74 -7.67
C PHE A 237 -9.10 2.97 -8.65
N TRP A 238 -9.89 1.92 -8.97
CA TRP A 238 -11.07 2.07 -9.79
C TRP A 238 -12.10 3.03 -9.16
N ALA A 239 -12.37 2.88 -7.86
CA ALA A 239 -13.28 3.78 -7.14
C ALA A 239 -12.79 5.24 -7.17
N THR A 240 -11.48 5.45 -7.03
CA THR A 240 -10.88 6.79 -7.09
C THR A 240 -11.01 7.41 -8.49
N ASP A 241 -10.83 6.61 -9.55
CA ASP A 241 -10.98 7.08 -10.93
C ASP A 241 -12.45 7.46 -11.26
N GLN A 242 -13.45 6.88 -10.57
CA GLN A 242 -14.89 7.20 -10.77
C GLN A 242 -15.36 8.50 -10.10
N VAL A 243 -14.59 9.05 -9.15
CA VAL A 243 -14.97 10.26 -8.38
C VAL A 243 -14.11 11.48 -8.73
N ARG A 244 -13.25 11.34 -9.70
CA ARG A 244 -12.49 12.43 -10.33
C ARG A 244 -13.33 13.13 -11.39
#